data_b1c42eef780c9a2d3718128990426040
#
_entry.id   b1c42eef780c9a2d3718128990426040
#
_cell.length_a   1.000
_cell.length_b   1.000
_cell.length_c   1.000
_cell.angle_alpha   90.00
_cell.angle_beta   90.00
_cell.angle_gamma   90.00
#
_symmetry.space_group_name_H-M   'P 1'
#
loop_
_entity.id
_entity.type
_entity.pdbx_description
1 polymer ?
#
loop_
_entity_poly.entity_id
_entity_poly.type
_entity_poly.pdbx_seq_one_letter_code
_entity_poly.pdbx_strand_id
1 'polypeptide(L)'
;MAKAENKLEDVKFEIRWHGKPHGLLERLLTKIHLNFTDYEITKDELIIKTGFFKQVTNTTELYLLKDPDITINLYQRIIGVGTVTALIDTHSGSSRAGQKVVLKNIQEPEKVRKLLRDSIEADVMERKITYFDKV
;
A
#
# COMPACT_ATOMS: atom_id res chain seq x y z
N MET A 1 32.32 2.71 1.14
CA MET A 1 31.52 3.34 2.18
C MET A 1 30.13 3.78 1.71
N ALA A 2 30.02 4.45 0.55
CA ALA A 2 28.72 4.85 0.02
C ALA A 2 27.77 3.66 -0.24
N LYS A 3 28.31 2.50 -0.64
CA LYS A 3 27.52 1.28 -0.88
C LYS A 3 26.98 0.63 0.38
N ALA A 4 27.64 0.81 1.53
CA ALA A 4 27.19 0.25 2.80
C ALA A 4 26.08 1.11 3.43
N GLU A 5 26.17 2.42 3.31
CA GLU A 5 25.15 3.35 3.77
C GLU A 5 23.87 3.20 2.95
N ASN A 6 23.98 3.07 1.63
CA ASN A 6 22.85 2.81 0.74
C ASN A 6 22.17 1.48 1.08
N LYS A 7 22.93 0.45 1.45
CA LYS A 7 22.37 -0.83 1.85
C LYS A 7 21.55 -0.75 3.14
N LEU A 8 21.99 0.08 4.10
CA LEU A 8 21.27 0.27 5.34
C LEU A 8 20.00 1.10 5.15
N GLU A 9 20.05 2.10 4.28
CA GLU A 9 18.87 2.88 3.91
C GLU A 9 17.88 2.02 3.09
N ASP A 10 18.38 1.19 2.17
CA ASP A 10 17.57 0.28 1.39
C ASP A 10 16.85 -0.76 2.27
N VAL A 11 17.51 -1.25 3.31
CA VAL A 11 16.90 -2.16 4.28
C VAL A 11 15.80 -1.46 5.09
N LYS A 12 15.99 -0.19 5.40
CA LYS A 12 15.03 0.58 6.19
C LYS A 12 13.81 1.03 5.37
N PHE A 13 14.00 1.30 4.08
CA PHE A 13 12.97 1.83 3.18
C PHE A 13 12.71 0.92 1.98
N GLU A 14 12.85 -0.39 2.17
CA GLU A 14 12.62 -1.36 1.09
C GLU A 14 11.21 -1.21 0.51
N ILE A 15 11.13 -0.76 -0.74
CA ILE A 15 9.87 -0.66 -1.46
C ILE A 15 9.58 -1.99 -2.12
N ARG A 16 8.52 -2.67 -1.68
CA ARG A 16 8.08 -3.95 -2.25
C ARG A 16 7.22 -3.74 -3.49
N TRP A 17 6.51 -2.63 -3.55
CA TRP A 17 5.63 -2.30 -4.67
C TRP A 17 5.38 -0.80 -4.72
N HIS A 18 5.31 -0.28 -5.93
CA HIS A 18 4.94 1.10 -6.21
C HIS A 18 3.96 1.12 -7.37
N GLY A 19 2.89 1.89 -7.26
CA GLY A 19 1.89 1.96 -8.31
C GLY A 19 1.07 3.23 -8.27
N LYS A 20 0.37 3.46 -9.39
CA LYS A 20 -0.57 4.56 -9.56
C LYS A 20 -1.91 3.99 -9.99
N PRO A 21 -3.04 4.69 -9.70
CA PRO A 21 -4.32 4.26 -10.26
C PRO A 21 -4.31 4.37 -11.78
N HIS A 22 -4.93 3.42 -12.45
CA HIS A 22 -5.04 3.36 -13.90
C HIS A 22 -6.51 3.36 -14.32
N GLY A 23 -6.85 4.22 -15.27
CA GLY A 23 -8.20 4.35 -15.82
C GLY A 23 -8.21 5.38 -16.92
N LEU A 24 -9.34 5.56 -17.60
CA LEU A 24 -9.44 6.56 -18.67
C LEU A 24 -9.29 7.98 -18.09
N LEU A 25 -9.96 8.26 -16.99
CA LEU A 25 -9.89 9.56 -16.34
C LEU A 25 -8.50 9.81 -15.77
N GLU A 26 -7.92 8.83 -15.12
CA GLU A 26 -6.58 8.91 -14.54
C GLU A 26 -5.52 9.09 -15.64
N ARG A 27 -5.67 8.41 -16.78
CA ARG A 27 -4.76 8.59 -17.92
C ARG A 27 -4.85 10.01 -18.48
N LEU A 28 -6.06 10.54 -18.60
CA LEU A 28 -6.28 11.90 -19.07
C LEU A 28 -5.70 12.92 -18.10
N LEU A 29 -5.94 12.73 -16.80
CA LEU A 29 -5.41 13.60 -15.74
C LEU A 29 -3.89 13.54 -15.66
N THR A 30 -3.29 12.37 -15.83
CA THR A 30 -1.83 12.22 -15.88
C THR A 30 -1.24 12.98 -17.08
N LYS A 31 -1.92 12.90 -18.22
CA LYS A 31 -1.50 13.58 -19.45
C LYS A 31 -1.47 15.10 -19.30
N ILE A 32 -2.36 15.66 -18.48
CA ILE A 32 -2.40 17.09 -18.18
C ILE A 32 -1.79 17.42 -16.80
N HIS A 33 -1.07 16.48 -16.20
CA HIS A 33 -0.35 16.60 -14.92
C HIS A 33 -1.26 16.94 -13.72
N LEU A 34 -2.50 16.47 -13.71
CA LEU A 34 -3.44 16.69 -12.61
C LEU A 34 -3.67 15.47 -11.72
N ASN A 35 -3.11 14.32 -12.07
CA ASN A 35 -3.22 13.11 -11.25
C ASN A 35 -1.93 12.88 -10.48
N PHE A 36 -2.00 13.02 -9.16
CA PHE A 36 -0.85 12.90 -8.25
C PHE A 36 -1.11 11.87 -7.15
N THR A 37 -1.72 10.75 -7.51
CA THR A 37 -1.91 9.65 -6.56
C THR A 37 -0.84 8.59 -6.79
N ASP A 38 -0.09 8.29 -5.74
CA ASP A 38 0.92 7.23 -5.72
C ASP A 38 0.64 6.25 -4.59
N TYR A 39 0.85 4.98 -4.86
CA TYR A 39 0.74 3.91 -3.87
C TYR A 39 2.09 3.23 -3.71
N GLU A 40 2.50 2.97 -2.47
CA GLU A 40 3.73 2.23 -2.18
C GLU A 40 3.50 1.22 -1.06
N ILE A 41 4.03 0.02 -1.22
CA ILE A 41 4.12 -0.97 -0.15
C ILE A 41 5.60 -1.16 0.16
N THR A 42 5.98 -0.81 1.37
CA THR A 42 7.33 -1.03 1.87
C THR A 42 7.36 -2.28 2.75
N LYS A 43 8.46 -2.52 3.40
CA LYS A 43 8.63 -3.68 4.28
C LYS A 43 7.62 -3.67 5.44
N ASP A 44 7.28 -2.51 5.98
CA ASP A 44 6.46 -2.35 7.19
C ASP A 44 5.27 -1.40 7.03
N GLU A 45 5.13 -0.72 5.88
CA GLU A 45 4.12 0.33 5.73
C GLU A 45 3.43 0.29 4.37
N LEU A 46 2.16 0.71 4.37
CA LEU A 46 1.43 1.05 3.15
C LEU A 46 1.29 2.56 3.10
N ILE A 47 1.76 3.18 2.02
CA ILE A 47 1.84 4.62 1.86
C ILE A 47 0.97 5.05 0.67
N ILE A 48 0.06 5.99 0.91
CA ILE A 48 -0.78 6.59 -0.13
C ILE A 48 -0.49 8.09 -0.15
N LYS A 49 0.03 8.57 -1.28
CA LYS A 49 0.32 9.99 -1.49
C LYS A 49 -0.68 10.56 -2.48
N THR A 50 -1.37 11.61 -2.12
CA THR A 50 -2.35 12.28 -2.98
C THR A 50 -2.16 13.78 -2.93
N GLY A 51 -2.53 14.48 -4.02
CA GLY A 51 -2.63 15.91 -4.05
C GLY A 51 -1.88 16.59 -5.19
N PHE A 52 -2.42 17.73 -5.63
CA PHE A 52 -1.83 18.58 -6.66
C PHE A 52 -1.10 19.78 -6.04
N PHE A 53 -1.86 20.68 -5.41
CA PHE A 53 -1.28 21.85 -4.75
C PHE A 53 -0.78 21.53 -3.33
N LYS A 54 -1.43 20.58 -2.67
CA LYS A 54 -1.06 20.14 -1.33
C LYS A 54 -0.96 18.63 -1.33
N GLN A 55 0.23 18.10 -1.14
CA GLN A 55 0.44 16.67 -1.04
C GLN A 55 0.05 16.18 0.35
N VAL A 56 -0.85 15.20 0.38
CA VAL A 56 -1.23 14.49 1.61
C VAL A 56 -0.67 13.08 1.54
N THR A 57 0.08 12.69 2.56
CA THR A 57 0.65 11.34 2.66
C THR A 57 -0.03 10.61 3.81
N ASN A 58 -0.74 9.52 3.48
CA ASN A 58 -1.33 8.63 4.48
C ASN A 58 -0.48 7.37 4.59
N THR A 59 0.07 7.14 5.77
CA THR A 59 0.90 5.97 6.06
C THR A 59 0.17 5.08 7.04
N THR A 60 0.07 3.79 6.70
CA THR A 60 -0.54 2.78 7.57
C THR A 60 0.45 1.65 7.77
N GLU A 61 0.70 1.29 9.02
CA GLU A 61 1.58 0.18 9.36
C GLU A 61 0.95 -1.15 8.96
N LEU A 62 1.70 -2.02 8.28
CA LEU A 62 1.18 -3.27 7.71
C LEU A 62 0.57 -4.19 8.77
N TYR A 63 1.17 -4.26 9.96
CA TYR A 63 0.66 -5.14 11.01
C TYR A 63 -0.74 -4.75 11.51
N LEU A 64 -1.20 -3.53 11.23
CA LEU A 64 -2.55 -3.08 11.58
C LEU A 64 -3.60 -3.51 10.55
N LEU A 65 -3.18 -3.95 9.37
CA LEU A 65 -4.07 -4.31 8.27
C LEU A 65 -4.46 -5.78 8.32
N LYS A 66 -5.69 -6.05 7.91
CA LYS A 66 -6.19 -7.42 7.75
C LYS A 66 -7.16 -7.50 6.57
N ASP A 67 -7.44 -8.73 6.15
CA ASP A 67 -8.43 -9.06 5.13
C ASP A 67 -8.23 -8.30 3.81
N PRO A 68 -7.03 -8.38 3.16
CA PRO A 68 -6.87 -7.82 1.83
C PRO A 68 -7.84 -8.48 0.84
N ASP A 69 -8.56 -7.65 0.10
CA ASP A 69 -9.61 -8.12 -0.80
C ASP A 69 -9.59 -7.35 -2.12
N ILE A 70 -10.28 -7.87 -3.12
CA ILE A 70 -10.38 -7.25 -4.44
C ILE A 70 -11.85 -7.03 -4.78
N THR A 71 -12.15 -5.84 -5.28
CA THR A 71 -13.44 -5.52 -5.88
C THR A 71 -13.22 -5.06 -7.31
N ILE A 72 -13.95 -5.66 -8.25
CA ILE A 72 -13.86 -5.30 -9.66
C ILE A 72 -15.27 -4.98 -10.15
N ASN A 73 -15.52 -3.72 -10.49
CA ASN A 73 -16.78 -3.32 -11.10
C ASN A 73 -16.72 -3.50 -12.62
N LEU A 74 -17.84 -3.26 -13.30
CA LEU A 74 -17.92 -3.47 -14.75
C LEU A 74 -16.96 -2.59 -15.54
N TYR A 75 -16.84 -1.31 -15.16
CA TYR A 75 -15.90 -0.37 -15.79
C TYR A 75 -14.45 -0.86 -15.62
N GLN A 76 -14.09 -1.26 -14.41
CA GLN A 76 -12.75 -1.76 -14.11
C GLN A 76 -12.43 -3.05 -14.90
N ARG A 77 -13.41 -3.91 -15.07
CA ARG A 77 -13.24 -5.14 -15.85
C ARG A 77 -12.94 -4.83 -17.31
N ILE A 78 -13.59 -3.82 -17.88
CA ILE A 78 -13.38 -3.41 -19.29
C ILE A 78 -11.95 -2.87 -19.47
N ILE A 79 -11.45 -2.09 -18.54
CA ILE A 79 -10.10 -1.50 -18.66
C ILE A 79 -8.98 -2.35 -18.03
N GLY A 80 -9.33 -3.49 -17.41
CA GLY A 80 -8.35 -4.44 -16.89
C GLY A 80 -7.71 -4.06 -15.56
N VAL A 81 -8.46 -3.38 -14.69
CA VAL A 81 -7.98 -2.99 -13.35
C VAL A 81 -8.95 -3.46 -12.27
N GLY A 82 -8.56 -3.31 -11.01
CA GLY A 82 -9.41 -3.61 -9.86
C GLY A 82 -9.05 -2.73 -8.67
N THR A 83 -9.87 -2.79 -7.64
CA THR A 83 -9.64 -2.08 -6.39
C THR A 83 -9.19 -3.07 -5.33
N VAL A 84 -8.05 -2.81 -4.72
CA VAL A 84 -7.52 -3.60 -3.59
C VAL A 84 -7.84 -2.86 -2.31
N THR A 85 -8.46 -3.55 -1.35
CA THR A 85 -8.82 -2.97 -0.06
C THR A 85 -8.25 -3.80 1.08
N ALA A 86 -7.97 -3.15 2.20
CA ALA A 86 -7.60 -3.81 3.44
C ALA A 86 -8.28 -3.09 4.60
N LEU A 87 -8.62 -3.82 5.64
CA LEU A 87 -9.27 -3.27 6.82
C LEU A 87 -8.23 -2.96 7.89
N ILE A 88 -8.33 -1.80 8.52
CA ILE A 88 -7.53 -1.49 9.71
C ILE A 88 -8.21 -2.19 10.89
N ASP A 89 -7.48 -3.07 11.58
CA ASP A 89 -8.01 -3.92 12.63
C ASP A 89 -8.72 -3.08 13.71
N THR A 90 -9.96 -3.48 14.04
CA THR A 90 -10.78 -2.83 15.05
C THR A 90 -10.17 -2.91 16.45
N HIS A 91 -9.30 -3.89 16.67
CA HIS A 91 -8.63 -4.10 17.96
C HIS A 91 -7.22 -3.52 18.01
N SER A 92 -6.83 -2.73 16.97
CA SER A 92 -5.47 -2.21 16.85
C SER A 92 -5.13 -1.08 17.82
N GLY A 93 -6.14 -0.45 18.42
CA GLY A 93 -5.93 0.76 19.23
C GLY A 93 -5.67 2.02 18.39
N SER A 94 -5.64 1.90 17.06
CA SER A 94 -5.49 3.04 16.16
C SER A 94 -6.74 3.90 16.11
N SER A 95 -6.59 5.22 15.97
CA SER A 95 -7.71 6.14 15.75
C SER A 95 -8.46 5.83 14.45
N ARG A 96 -7.82 5.11 13.53
CA ARG A 96 -8.38 4.71 12.24
C ARG A 96 -8.94 3.28 12.25
N ALA A 97 -9.02 2.65 13.43
CA ALA A 97 -9.53 1.27 13.57
C ALA A 97 -10.91 1.12 12.94
N GLY A 98 -11.11 0.04 12.16
CA GLY A 98 -12.34 -0.23 11.44
C GLY A 98 -12.47 0.47 10.10
N GLN A 99 -11.59 1.39 9.75
CA GLN A 99 -11.56 2.02 8.43
C GLN A 99 -10.91 1.10 7.40
N LYS A 100 -11.27 1.30 6.15
CA LYS A 100 -10.66 0.58 5.03
C LYS A 100 -9.62 1.44 4.34
N VAL A 101 -8.51 0.82 3.98
CA VAL A 101 -7.51 1.39 3.08
C VAL A 101 -7.85 0.93 1.68
N VAL A 102 -7.90 1.84 0.71
CA VAL A 102 -8.37 1.57 -0.65
C VAL A 102 -7.29 1.93 -1.67
N LEU A 103 -6.88 0.94 -2.47
CA LEU A 103 -5.99 1.15 -3.61
C LEU A 103 -6.84 1.00 -4.88
N LYS A 104 -7.20 2.12 -5.48
CA LYS A 104 -8.19 2.19 -6.57
C LYS A 104 -7.54 2.02 -7.94
N ASN A 105 -8.21 1.28 -8.83
CA ASN A 105 -7.81 1.12 -10.23
C ASN A 105 -6.38 0.59 -10.41
N ILE A 106 -6.08 -0.51 -9.74
CA ILE A 106 -4.75 -1.11 -9.75
C ILE A 106 -4.66 -2.15 -10.88
N GLN A 107 -3.58 -2.09 -11.66
CA GLN A 107 -3.26 -3.14 -12.62
C GLN A 107 -2.84 -4.41 -11.88
N GLU A 108 -3.24 -5.57 -12.42
CA GLU A 108 -2.96 -6.88 -11.84
C GLU A 108 -3.32 -6.94 -10.34
N PRO A 109 -4.59 -6.67 -9.99
CA PRO A 109 -4.98 -6.56 -8.58
C PRO A 109 -4.74 -7.84 -7.78
N GLU A 110 -4.82 -9.01 -8.42
CA GLU A 110 -4.53 -10.29 -7.77
C GLU A 110 -3.11 -10.36 -7.24
N LYS A 111 -2.14 -9.91 -8.04
CA LYS A 111 -0.74 -9.89 -7.63
C LYS A 111 -0.49 -8.92 -6.48
N VAL A 112 -1.11 -7.74 -6.55
CA VAL A 112 -0.96 -6.72 -5.53
C VAL A 112 -1.61 -7.16 -4.23
N ARG A 113 -2.81 -7.76 -4.29
CA ARG A 113 -3.47 -8.32 -3.10
C ARG A 113 -2.61 -9.38 -2.44
N LYS A 114 -2.06 -10.31 -3.22
CA LYS A 114 -1.20 -11.36 -2.71
C LYS A 114 0.07 -10.78 -2.07
N LEU A 115 0.69 -9.81 -2.73
CA LEU A 115 1.87 -9.14 -2.22
C LEU A 115 1.56 -8.41 -0.91
N LEU A 116 0.43 -7.73 -0.83
CA LEU A 116 -0.01 -7.04 0.37
C LEU A 116 -0.22 -8.03 1.52
N ARG A 117 -0.92 -9.14 1.27
CA ARG A 117 -1.15 -10.18 2.27
C ARG A 117 0.17 -10.76 2.77
N ASP A 118 1.07 -11.12 1.86
CA ASP A 118 2.36 -11.71 2.21
C ASP A 118 3.21 -10.70 3.00
N SER A 119 3.14 -9.42 2.64
CA SER A 119 3.87 -8.36 3.34
C SER A 119 3.32 -8.11 4.76
N ILE A 120 2.00 -8.19 4.93
CA ILE A 120 1.37 -8.10 6.25
C ILE A 120 1.81 -9.27 7.13
N GLU A 121 1.76 -10.48 6.60
CA GLU A 121 2.17 -11.69 7.32
C GLU A 121 3.65 -11.63 7.73
N ALA A 122 4.52 -11.19 6.83
CA ALA A 122 5.94 -11.03 7.10
C ALA A 122 6.21 -10.00 8.21
N ASP A 123 5.50 -8.87 8.18
CA ASP A 123 5.66 -7.83 9.20
C ASP A 123 5.17 -8.30 10.57
N VAL A 124 4.04 -9.00 10.62
CA VAL A 124 3.50 -9.57 11.86
C VAL A 124 4.47 -10.59 12.45
N MET A 125 5.03 -11.47 11.62
CA MET A 125 6.01 -12.46 12.06
C MET A 125 7.29 -11.83 12.59
N GLU A 126 7.80 -10.82 11.91
CA GLU A 126 9.01 -10.10 12.35
C GLU A 126 8.79 -9.41 13.70
N ARG A 127 7.62 -8.82 13.91
CA ARG A 127 7.28 -8.18 15.20
C ARG A 127 7.14 -9.19 16.33
N LYS A 128 6.59 -10.38 16.06
CA LYS A 128 6.51 -11.46 17.04
C LYS A 128 7.91 -11.96 17.45
N ILE A 129 8.80 -12.15 16.50
CA ILE A 129 10.18 -12.56 16.76
C ILE A 129 10.89 -11.52 17.62
N THR A 130 10.77 -10.24 17.25
CA THR A 130 11.37 -9.14 18.01
C THR A 130 10.83 -9.07 19.43
N TYR A 131 9.54 -9.31 19.62
CA TYR A 131 8.91 -9.32 20.95
C TYR A 131 9.48 -10.45 21.84
N PHE A 132 9.60 -11.66 21.30
CA PHE A 132 10.16 -12.80 22.05
C PHE A 132 11.64 -12.62 22.35
N ASP A 133 12.39 -12.01 21.48
CA ASP A 133 13.82 -11.73 21.71
C ASP A 133 14.08 -10.74 22.83
N LYS A 134 13.09 -9.91 23.16
CA LYS A 134 13.19 -8.91 24.24
C LYS A 134 12.77 -9.48 25.61
N VAL A 135 12.20 -10.64 25.63
CA VAL A 135 11.78 -11.33 26.84
C VAL A 135 12.87 -12.33 27.27
#